data_123794b2691825e22fa543e1638ba1ea
#
_entry.id   123794b2691825e22fa543e1638ba1ea
#
_cell.length_a   1.000
_cell.length_b   1.000
_cell.length_c   1.000
_cell.angle_alpha   90.00
_cell.angle_beta   90.00
_cell.angle_gamma   90.00
#
_symmetry.space_group_name_H-M   'P 1'
#
loop_
_entity.id
_entity.type
_entity.pdbx_description
1 polymer ?
#
loop_
_entity_poly.entity_id
_entity_poly.type
_entity_poly.pdbx_seq_one_letter_code
_entity_poly.pdbx_strand_id
1 'polypeptide(L)'
;MSCTTHTGSDTMHRPQERGETLIGLLVGLAVGLLVLAAGTQMLAQHLRGHRQNLQASHLQHDLRAAMDWMGRELRQAQYVAGAWQARSPVHCDDPFCDGLDDFSIEGDWIDFSRDRNHNGVQDDDECMGFRLSDKALMARRSCSGTGNWLPLTDRAS
;
A
#
# COMPACT_ATOMS: atom_id res chain seq x y z
N MET A 1 -38.76 -79.80 43.95
CA MET A 1 -37.77 -78.74 43.57
C MET A 1 -37.61 -78.86 42.07
N SER A 2 -38.35 -78.03 41.30
CA SER A 2 -38.28 -78.04 39.84
C SER A 2 -37.48 -76.86 39.37
N CYS A 3 -36.44 -77.11 38.61
CA CYS A 3 -35.57 -76.15 38.00
C CYS A 3 -36.07 -75.94 36.57
N THR A 4 -36.58 -74.76 36.29
CA THR A 4 -37.07 -74.39 34.95
C THR A 4 -35.95 -73.57 34.24
N THR A 5 -35.35 -74.16 33.23
CA THR A 5 -34.38 -73.51 32.35
C THR A 5 -35.10 -72.67 31.32
N HIS A 6 -34.88 -71.36 31.37
CA HIS A 6 -35.35 -70.38 30.38
C HIS A 6 -34.32 -70.27 29.27
N THR A 7 -34.64 -70.78 28.11
CA THR A 7 -33.83 -70.61 26.88
C THR A 7 -34.23 -69.32 26.22
N GLY A 8 -33.42 -68.25 26.42
CA GLY A 8 -33.57 -66.98 25.70
C GLY A 8 -32.98 -67.10 24.31
N SER A 9 -33.84 -67.05 23.30
CA SER A 9 -33.41 -66.95 21.90
C SER A 9 -33.05 -65.51 21.60
N ASP A 10 -31.77 -65.19 21.65
CA ASP A 10 -31.23 -63.91 21.13
C ASP A 10 -31.33 -63.93 19.61
N THR A 11 -32.33 -63.27 19.06
CA THR A 11 -32.41 -62.97 17.64
C THR A 11 -31.42 -61.80 17.33
N MET A 12 -30.21 -62.13 16.90
CA MET A 12 -29.30 -61.18 16.31
C MET A 12 -29.96 -60.47 15.13
N HIS A 13 -30.37 -59.22 15.34
CA HIS A 13 -30.82 -58.32 14.28
C HIS A 13 -29.60 -57.94 13.44
N ARG A 14 -29.39 -58.64 12.33
CA ARG A 14 -28.39 -58.21 11.31
C ARG A 14 -28.88 -56.91 10.68
N PRO A 15 -28.06 -55.84 10.71
CA PRO A 15 -28.39 -54.64 9.98
C PRO A 15 -28.47 -55.02 8.49
N GLN A 16 -29.61 -54.75 7.88
CA GLN A 16 -29.87 -54.96 6.47
C GLN A 16 -29.02 -53.96 5.68
N GLU A 17 -27.90 -54.43 5.11
CA GLU A 17 -27.09 -53.64 4.18
C GLU A 17 -27.96 -53.30 2.97
N ARG A 18 -28.44 -52.04 2.95
CA ARG A 18 -29.08 -51.48 1.78
C ARG A 18 -28.00 -51.21 0.75
N GLY A 19 -27.90 -52.04 -0.28
CA GLY A 19 -27.06 -51.78 -1.43
C GLY A 19 -27.43 -50.43 -2.04
N GLU A 20 -26.47 -49.47 -2.01
CA GLU A 20 -26.65 -48.22 -2.70
C GLU A 20 -26.83 -48.49 -4.19
N THR A 21 -27.93 -47.96 -4.75
CA THR A 21 -28.14 -48.10 -6.20
C THR A 21 -27.15 -47.24 -6.94
N LEU A 22 -26.63 -47.69 -8.06
CA LEU A 22 -25.69 -46.97 -8.93
C LEU A 22 -26.18 -45.54 -9.27
N ILE A 23 -27.50 -45.37 -9.34
CA ILE A 23 -28.17 -44.09 -9.54
C ILE A 23 -27.95 -43.18 -8.32
N GLY A 24 -28.05 -43.69 -7.09
CA GLY A 24 -27.82 -42.90 -5.87
C GLY A 24 -26.41 -42.37 -5.79
N LEU A 25 -25.43 -43.19 -6.17
CA LEU A 25 -24.02 -42.79 -6.22
C LEU A 25 -23.77 -41.68 -7.27
N LEU A 26 -24.40 -41.79 -8.47
CA LEU A 26 -24.29 -40.77 -9.51
C LEU A 26 -24.88 -39.43 -9.09
N VAL A 27 -26.09 -39.47 -8.47
CA VAL A 27 -26.76 -38.27 -7.97
C VAL A 27 -25.93 -37.62 -6.84
N GLY A 28 -25.43 -38.42 -5.91
CA GLY A 28 -24.58 -37.94 -4.83
C GLY A 28 -23.28 -37.24 -5.33
N LEU A 29 -22.64 -37.82 -6.33
CA LEU A 29 -21.46 -37.27 -6.96
C LEU A 29 -21.78 -35.94 -7.69
N ALA A 30 -22.89 -35.89 -8.42
CA ALA A 30 -23.31 -34.66 -9.12
C ALA A 30 -23.61 -33.51 -8.15
N VAL A 31 -24.33 -33.78 -7.06
CA VAL A 31 -24.64 -32.79 -6.01
C VAL A 31 -23.36 -32.36 -5.29
N GLY A 32 -22.47 -33.32 -4.96
CA GLY A 32 -21.18 -33.03 -4.33
C GLY A 32 -20.30 -32.11 -5.17
N LEU A 33 -20.21 -32.35 -6.48
CA LEU A 33 -19.46 -31.49 -7.41
C LEU A 33 -20.06 -30.08 -7.51
N LEU A 34 -21.39 -29.96 -7.50
CA LEU A 34 -22.09 -28.65 -7.52
C LEU A 34 -21.77 -27.84 -6.25
N VAL A 35 -21.80 -28.46 -5.09
CA VAL A 35 -21.47 -27.80 -3.82
C VAL A 35 -20.02 -27.36 -3.79
N LEU A 36 -19.09 -28.22 -4.25
CA LEU A 36 -17.67 -27.89 -4.35
C LEU A 36 -17.43 -26.73 -5.33
N ALA A 37 -18.10 -26.73 -6.47
CA ALA A 37 -17.98 -25.65 -7.45
C ALA A 37 -18.46 -24.31 -6.87
N ALA A 38 -19.57 -24.29 -6.16
CA ALA A 38 -20.09 -23.09 -5.50
C ALA A 38 -19.13 -22.59 -4.39
N GLY A 39 -18.58 -23.49 -3.60
CA GLY A 39 -17.61 -23.17 -2.54
C GLY A 39 -16.30 -22.58 -3.08
N THR A 40 -15.77 -23.13 -4.17
CA THR A 40 -14.56 -22.62 -4.80
C THR A 40 -14.75 -21.24 -5.42
N GLN A 41 -15.91 -20.96 -6.01
CA GLN A 41 -16.21 -19.62 -6.55
C GLN A 41 -16.30 -18.57 -5.44
N MET A 42 -16.93 -18.88 -4.32
CA MET A 42 -17.01 -17.98 -3.18
C MET A 42 -15.62 -17.67 -2.61
N LEU A 43 -14.78 -18.69 -2.45
CA LEU A 43 -13.40 -18.51 -2.00
C LEU A 43 -12.59 -17.63 -2.95
N ALA A 44 -12.72 -17.85 -4.26
CA ALA A 44 -12.02 -17.05 -5.26
C ALA A 44 -12.42 -15.57 -5.22
N GLN A 45 -13.70 -15.27 -4.98
CA GLN A 45 -14.19 -13.89 -4.82
C GLN A 45 -13.64 -13.23 -3.55
N HIS A 46 -13.61 -13.95 -2.42
CA HIS A 46 -13.04 -13.46 -1.17
C HIS A 46 -11.53 -13.13 -1.32
N LEU A 47 -10.78 -14.00 -1.97
CA LEU A 47 -9.35 -13.76 -2.20
C LEU A 47 -9.09 -12.55 -3.10
N ARG A 48 -9.90 -12.33 -4.14
CA ARG A 48 -9.79 -11.15 -5.00
C ARG A 48 -10.11 -9.87 -4.23
N GLY A 49 -11.19 -9.84 -3.46
CA GLY A 49 -11.57 -8.69 -2.64
C GLY A 49 -10.50 -8.35 -1.59
N HIS A 50 -9.91 -9.38 -0.98
CA HIS A 50 -8.83 -9.17 0.00
C HIS A 50 -7.58 -8.54 -0.63
N ARG A 51 -7.18 -8.98 -1.82
CA ARG A 51 -6.04 -8.38 -2.56
C ARG A 51 -6.29 -6.92 -2.91
N GLN A 52 -7.48 -6.58 -3.40
CA GLN A 52 -7.85 -5.20 -3.73
C GLN A 52 -7.81 -4.29 -2.50
N ASN A 53 -8.31 -4.76 -1.36
CA ASN A 53 -8.28 -4.00 -0.11
C ASN A 53 -6.85 -3.77 0.40
N LEU A 54 -5.97 -4.77 0.27
CA LEU A 54 -4.56 -4.63 0.62
C LEU A 54 -3.85 -3.60 -0.27
N GLN A 55 -4.07 -3.66 -1.59
CA GLN A 55 -3.50 -2.69 -2.53
C GLN A 55 -3.97 -1.26 -2.23
N ALA A 56 -5.27 -1.07 -1.99
CA ALA A 56 -5.81 0.23 -1.61
C ALA A 56 -5.22 0.75 -0.29
N SER A 57 -5.05 -0.12 0.69
CA SER A 57 -4.46 0.23 1.99
C SER A 57 -2.98 0.62 1.85
N HIS A 58 -2.20 -0.12 1.06
CA HIS A 58 -0.80 0.21 0.78
C HIS A 58 -0.67 1.56 0.09
N LEU A 59 -1.46 1.79 -0.98
CA LEU A 59 -1.46 3.07 -1.69
C LEU A 59 -1.80 4.24 -0.75
N GLN A 60 -2.80 4.07 0.11
CA GLN A 60 -3.20 5.12 1.05
C GLN A 60 -2.10 5.40 2.10
N HIS A 61 -1.41 4.36 2.55
CA HIS A 61 -0.28 4.50 3.47
C HIS A 61 0.89 5.23 2.82
N ASP A 62 1.26 4.83 1.60
CA ASP A 62 2.37 5.43 0.84
C ASP A 62 2.08 6.90 0.52
N LEU A 63 0.83 7.21 0.13
CA LEU A 63 0.41 8.59 -0.11
C LEU A 63 0.53 9.46 1.14
N ARG A 64 0.07 8.97 2.29
CA ARG A 64 0.22 9.70 3.56
C ARG A 64 1.68 9.92 3.94
N ALA A 65 2.51 8.89 3.82
CA ALA A 65 3.93 8.98 4.10
C ALA A 65 4.63 10.00 3.18
N ALA A 66 4.29 10.00 1.89
CA ALA A 66 4.80 10.96 0.92
C ALA A 66 4.36 12.39 1.25
N MET A 67 3.08 12.61 1.56
CA MET A 67 2.55 13.93 1.95
C MET A 67 3.18 14.45 3.25
N ASP A 68 3.36 13.60 4.26
CA ASP A 68 4.00 13.97 5.52
C ASP A 68 5.48 14.34 5.31
N TRP A 69 6.16 13.61 4.42
CA TRP A 69 7.54 13.92 4.08
C TRP A 69 7.64 15.23 3.29
N MET A 70 6.85 15.39 2.23
CA MET A 70 6.78 16.64 1.47
C MET A 70 6.49 17.84 2.37
N GLY A 71 5.49 17.71 3.25
CA GLY A 71 5.11 18.77 4.17
C GLY A 71 6.22 19.16 5.16
N ARG A 72 7.06 18.22 5.57
CA ARG A 72 8.24 18.53 6.38
C ARG A 72 9.31 19.27 5.59
N GLU A 73 9.62 18.81 4.37
CA GLU A 73 10.62 19.43 3.51
C GLU A 73 10.20 20.86 3.12
N LEU A 74 8.94 21.06 2.71
CA LEU A 74 8.41 22.36 2.35
C LEU A 74 8.43 23.39 3.50
N ARG A 75 8.23 22.94 4.74
CA ARG A 75 8.33 23.84 5.92
C ARG A 75 9.75 24.32 6.20
N GLN A 76 10.75 23.66 5.66
CA GLN A 76 12.16 24.01 5.83
C GLN A 76 12.74 24.72 4.61
N ALA A 77 11.91 24.95 3.58
CA ALA A 77 12.31 25.73 2.42
C ALA A 77 12.83 27.10 2.83
N GLN A 78 13.81 27.64 2.11
CA GLN A 78 14.49 28.91 2.37
C GLN A 78 15.15 29.05 3.76
N TYR A 79 15.32 27.95 4.49
CA TYR A 79 16.08 28.03 5.71
C TYR A 79 17.55 28.33 5.39
N VAL A 80 18.11 29.38 5.97
CA VAL A 80 19.52 29.72 5.93
C VAL A 80 20.01 30.04 7.34
N ALA A 81 21.20 29.52 7.69
CA ALA A 81 21.81 29.82 8.97
C ALA A 81 22.19 31.30 9.05
N GLY A 82 21.73 31.97 10.11
CA GLY A 82 22.03 33.39 10.31
C GLY A 82 21.11 34.38 9.56
N ALA A 83 19.99 33.95 9.00
CA ALA A 83 19.02 34.82 8.34
C ALA A 83 18.58 36.03 9.21
N TRP A 84 18.59 35.89 10.53
CA TRP A 84 18.31 36.98 11.48
C TRP A 84 19.39 38.10 11.50
N GLN A 85 20.56 37.87 10.90
CA GLN A 85 21.63 38.86 10.75
C GLN A 85 21.48 39.65 9.45
N ALA A 86 20.65 39.20 8.52
CA ALA A 86 20.41 39.87 7.25
C ALA A 86 19.72 41.24 7.49
N ARG A 87 20.35 42.29 6.96
CA ARG A 87 19.93 43.69 7.20
C ARG A 87 18.71 44.14 6.37
N SER A 88 18.23 43.36 5.43
CA SER A 88 17.15 43.77 4.54
C SER A 88 16.08 42.72 4.42
N PRO A 89 14.86 42.97 4.90
CA PRO A 89 13.71 42.08 4.72
C PRO A 89 13.12 42.13 3.30
N VAL A 90 13.65 42.97 2.41
CA VAL A 90 13.05 43.24 1.09
C VAL A 90 13.86 42.68 -0.07
N HIS A 91 15.09 42.28 0.15
CA HIS A 91 15.96 41.63 -0.85
C HIS A 91 16.53 40.33 -0.33
N CYS A 92 16.20 39.31 -1.03
CA CYS A 92 16.76 38.01 -0.86
C CYS A 92 18.13 38.00 -1.54
N ASP A 93 19.19 38.28 -0.78
CA ASP A 93 20.56 38.33 -1.26
C ASP A 93 21.33 37.01 -1.00
N ASP A 94 20.66 36.02 -0.41
CA ASP A 94 21.26 34.73 -0.12
C ASP A 94 21.01 33.72 -1.24
N PRO A 95 21.87 32.70 -1.39
CA PRO A 95 21.77 31.72 -2.48
C PRO A 95 20.56 30.76 -2.38
N PHE A 96 19.83 30.79 -1.26
CA PHE A 96 18.66 29.93 -1.04
C PHE A 96 17.36 30.61 -1.39
N CYS A 97 17.43 31.82 -1.91
CA CYS A 97 16.29 32.59 -2.33
C CYS A 97 15.92 32.27 -3.78
N ASP A 98 14.83 31.62 -3.99
CA ASP A 98 14.33 31.23 -5.32
C ASP A 98 13.41 32.29 -5.96
N GLY A 99 13.68 33.59 -5.70
CA GLY A 99 12.93 34.73 -6.29
C GLY A 99 12.03 35.46 -5.30
N LEU A 100 10.93 36.02 -5.80
CA LEU A 100 9.95 36.73 -4.95
C LEU A 100 9.12 35.82 -4.09
N ASP A 101 9.01 34.55 -4.47
CA ASP A 101 8.29 33.50 -3.77
C ASP A 101 9.30 32.47 -3.25
N ASP A 102 9.02 31.91 -2.07
CA ASP A 102 9.86 30.93 -1.40
C ASP A 102 10.01 29.60 -2.18
N PHE A 103 9.29 29.47 -3.30
CA PHE A 103 9.22 28.29 -4.12
C PHE A 103 9.18 28.66 -5.59
N SER A 104 9.89 27.90 -6.41
CA SER A 104 9.66 27.88 -7.86
C SER A 104 8.60 26.85 -8.18
N ILE A 105 7.42 27.30 -8.64
CA ILE A 105 6.30 26.43 -8.99
C ILE A 105 6.02 26.57 -10.46
N GLU A 106 6.23 25.51 -11.23
CA GLU A 106 5.93 25.46 -12.66
C GLU A 106 5.17 24.18 -13.02
N GLY A 107 3.92 24.35 -13.47
CA GLY A 107 3.12 23.23 -13.96
C GLY A 107 2.89 22.13 -12.93
N ASP A 108 3.61 21.05 -13.07
CA ASP A 108 3.51 19.82 -12.28
C ASP A 108 4.70 19.59 -11.33
N TRP A 109 5.56 20.59 -11.13
CA TRP A 109 6.71 20.51 -10.27
C TRP A 109 6.89 21.72 -9.36
N ILE A 110 7.53 21.51 -8.23
CA ILE A 110 7.91 22.52 -7.26
C ILE A 110 9.39 22.32 -6.89
N ASP A 111 10.15 23.38 -6.92
CA ASP A 111 11.54 23.41 -6.49
C ASP A 111 11.75 24.43 -5.38
N PHE A 112 12.67 24.13 -4.48
CA PHE A 112 13.08 24.96 -3.39
C PHE A 112 14.46 24.56 -2.90
N SER A 113 15.12 25.42 -2.14
CA SER A 113 16.41 25.15 -1.53
C SER A 113 16.43 25.46 -0.04
N ARG A 114 17.42 24.96 0.68
CA ARG A 114 17.65 25.22 2.09
C ARG A 114 19.09 24.97 2.49
N ASP A 115 19.61 25.75 3.41
CA ASP A 115 20.92 25.54 4.03
C ASP A 115 20.85 24.36 5.02
N ARG A 116 21.20 23.17 4.54
CA ARG A 116 21.11 21.92 5.31
C ARG A 116 22.26 21.73 6.28
N ASN A 117 23.45 22.18 5.90
CA ASN A 117 24.68 22.03 6.65
C ASN A 117 25.03 23.25 7.49
N HIS A 118 24.21 24.33 7.42
CA HIS A 118 24.35 25.59 8.17
C HIS A 118 25.62 26.39 7.83
N ASN A 119 26.10 26.28 6.59
CA ASN A 119 27.29 27.01 6.15
C ASN A 119 26.97 28.33 5.41
N GLY A 120 25.72 28.58 5.05
CA GLY A 120 25.26 29.75 4.31
C GLY A 120 25.65 29.75 2.83
N VAL A 121 26.16 28.64 2.31
CA VAL A 121 26.52 28.43 0.91
C VAL A 121 25.68 27.33 0.33
N GLN A 122 25.06 27.55 -0.82
CA GLN A 122 24.22 26.54 -1.46
C GLN A 122 25.11 25.43 -2.07
N ASP A 123 25.06 24.27 -1.47
CA ASP A 123 25.73 23.06 -1.94
C ASP A 123 24.79 22.23 -2.85
N ASP A 124 25.36 21.29 -3.62
CA ASP A 124 24.60 20.53 -4.61
C ASP A 124 23.46 19.68 -4.01
N ASP A 125 23.58 19.24 -2.76
CA ASP A 125 22.59 18.42 -2.06
C ASP A 125 21.51 19.22 -1.29
N GLU A 126 21.50 20.54 -1.46
CA GLU A 126 20.61 21.47 -0.76
C GLU A 126 19.41 21.95 -1.56
N CYS A 127 19.35 21.59 -2.85
CA CYS A 127 18.16 21.78 -3.68
C CYS A 127 17.23 20.57 -3.59
N MET A 128 15.97 20.85 -3.41
CA MET A 128 14.89 19.88 -3.30
C MET A 128 13.81 20.18 -4.32
N GLY A 129 13.15 19.16 -4.79
CA GLY A 129 11.98 19.35 -5.66
C GLY A 129 11.08 18.14 -5.66
N PHE A 130 9.83 18.38 -6.02
CA PHE A 130 8.81 17.36 -6.22
C PHE A 130 8.12 17.57 -7.55
N ARG A 131 7.83 16.50 -8.24
CA ARG A 131 7.02 16.52 -9.46
C ARG A 131 6.18 15.27 -9.60
N LEU A 132 5.05 15.39 -10.29
CA LEU A 132 4.27 14.25 -10.73
C LEU A 132 4.69 13.89 -12.16
N SER A 133 5.19 12.68 -12.37
CA SER A 133 5.58 12.19 -13.69
C SER A 133 5.20 10.72 -13.83
N ASP A 134 4.58 10.35 -14.95
CA ASP A 134 4.17 8.98 -15.26
C ASP A 134 3.35 8.31 -14.12
N LYS A 135 2.43 9.05 -13.52
CA LYS A 135 1.59 8.63 -12.39
C LYS A 135 2.40 8.27 -11.12
N ALA A 136 3.65 8.68 -11.01
CA ALA A 136 4.49 8.53 -9.83
C ALA A 136 4.90 9.90 -9.30
N LEU A 137 4.92 10.02 -7.99
CA LEU A 137 5.52 11.15 -7.33
C LEU A 137 7.05 10.98 -7.35
N MET A 138 7.74 11.98 -7.88
CA MET A 138 9.20 12.00 -7.99
C MET A 138 9.75 13.07 -7.06
N ALA A 139 10.95 12.83 -6.53
CA ALA A 139 11.71 13.84 -5.79
C ALA A 139 13.11 13.99 -6.37
N ARG A 140 13.67 15.19 -6.30
CA ARG A 140 15.10 15.43 -6.53
C ARG A 140 15.76 16.01 -5.27
N ARG A 141 17.08 15.80 -5.16
CA ARG A 141 17.91 16.29 -4.07
C ARG A 141 19.26 16.76 -4.59
N SER A 142 19.24 17.55 -5.67
CA SER A 142 20.48 18.06 -6.27
C SER A 142 20.15 19.33 -7.01
N CYS A 143 21.01 20.35 -6.89
CA CYS A 143 20.93 21.60 -7.63
C CYS A 143 21.37 21.40 -9.08
N SER A 144 22.29 20.47 -9.33
CA SER A 144 22.85 20.21 -10.64
C SER A 144 22.09 19.12 -11.40
N GLY A 145 21.69 19.42 -12.62
CA GLY A 145 21.18 18.46 -13.60
C GLY A 145 19.67 18.20 -13.57
N THR A 146 19.11 18.06 -14.75
CA THR A 146 17.68 17.76 -15.00
C THR A 146 17.32 16.31 -14.75
N GLY A 147 18.30 15.44 -14.38
CA GLY A 147 18.15 13.98 -14.38
C GLY A 147 18.00 13.29 -13.02
N ASN A 148 18.15 13.98 -11.90
CA ASN A 148 18.25 13.36 -10.57
C ASN A 148 16.87 13.17 -9.87
N TRP A 149 15.83 12.87 -10.62
CA TRP A 149 14.52 12.57 -10.10
C TRP A 149 14.40 11.11 -9.71
N LEU A 150 14.11 10.84 -8.45
CA LEU A 150 13.91 9.51 -7.91
C LEU A 150 12.42 9.29 -7.59
N PRO A 151 11.84 8.14 -7.94
CA PRO A 151 10.45 7.86 -7.60
C PRO A 151 10.29 7.68 -6.09
N LEU A 152 9.29 8.35 -5.52
CA LEU A 152 8.84 8.20 -4.13
C LEU A 152 7.72 7.19 -3.97
N THR A 153 6.91 7.08 -5.00
CA THR A 153 5.80 6.13 -5.04
C THR A 153 5.97 5.21 -6.22
N ASP A 154 5.46 3.99 -6.10
CA ASP A 154 5.35 3.10 -7.23
C ASP A 154 4.37 3.68 -8.26
N ARG A 155 4.62 3.37 -9.54
CA ARG A 155 3.70 3.76 -10.60
C ARG A 155 2.34 3.11 -10.35
N ALA A 156 1.29 3.93 -10.25
CA ALA A 156 -0.06 3.40 -10.19
C ALA A 156 -0.37 2.69 -11.51
N SER A 157 -0.43 1.37 -11.46
CA SER A 157 -0.79 0.49 -12.59
C SER A 157 -2.28 0.55 -12.90
#